data_b00dc6648dd734b77a55f7984c696a83
#
_entry.id   b00dc6648dd734b77a55f7984c696a83
#
_cell.length_a   1.000
_cell.length_b   1.000
_cell.length_c   1.000
_cell.angle_alpha   90.00
_cell.angle_beta   90.00
_cell.angle_gamma   90.00
#
_symmetry.space_group_name_H-M   'P 1'
#
loop_
_entity.id
_entity.type
_entity.pdbx_description
1 polymer ?
#
loop_
_entity_poly.entity_id
_entity_poly.type
_entity_poly.pdbx_seq_one_letter_code
_entity_poly.pdbx_strand_id
1 'polypeptide(L)'
;SSAASDVYKRQANGWFGPTTRKNLRQQPALRQGSSGTWVFLAQIGLRFNGHRTVSLSGKFDGDIVREVQNFQRRAALHVSGLCDYTTWCEIIASNGDTDRVLKGLDTNVFITASEAKQMRAAGYTHVGRYLVGPGQKYIRAQEFKNISDAGLRLFPIYQRSNDSLESMSYSLGYEQGLEALVRGRVLGLPFGAVIYFAVDFDPVGDEISGPVAAYFKGVKSALESVPSSRSYRAGVYGTRNVCGVLRSLGLVH
;
A
#
# COMPACT_ATOMS: atom_id res chain seq x y z
N SER A 1 -23.00 -18.66 35.20
CA SER A 1 -23.32 -18.22 33.80
C SER A 1 -22.47 -17.06 33.30
N SER A 2 -21.73 -16.32 34.16
CA SER A 2 -20.89 -15.19 33.73
C SER A 2 -19.53 -15.60 33.15
N ALA A 3 -18.93 -16.69 33.59
CA ALA A 3 -17.60 -17.14 33.14
C ALA A 3 -17.59 -17.66 31.70
N ALA A 4 -18.66 -18.34 31.29
CA ALA A 4 -18.76 -18.85 29.89
C ALA A 4 -18.95 -17.69 28.87
N SER A 5 -19.67 -16.64 29.25
CA SER A 5 -19.87 -15.43 28.42
C SER A 5 -18.58 -14.65 28.22
N ASP A 6 -17.67 -14.64 29.21
CA ASP A 6 -16.37 -13.95 29.09
C ASP A 6 -15.36 -14.71 28.23
N VAL A 7 -15.42 -16.04 28.20
CA VAL A 7 -14.55 -16.86 27.32
C VAL A 7 -14.93 -16.63 25.85
N TYR A 8 -16.22 -16.59 25.50
CA TYR A 8 -16.67 -16.34 24.13
C TYR A 8 -16.34 -14.92 23.64
N LYS A 9 -16.30 -13.93 24.52
CA LYS A 9 -15.93 -12.55 24.17
C LYS A 9 -14.43 -12.35 23.92
N ARG A 10 -13.59 -13.33 24.27
CA ARG A 10 -12.13 -13.28 24.14
C ARG A 10 -11.57 -14.14 23.00
N GLN A 11 -12.41 -14.74 22.18
CA GLN A 11 -11.90 -15.47 21.00
C GLN A 11 -11.25 -14.51 20.01
N ALA A 12 -10.03 -14.85 19.61
CA ALA A 12 -9.33 -14.16 18.54
C ALA A 12 -10.13 -14.35 17.23
N ASN A 13 -10.74 -13.26 16.75
CA ASN A 13 -11.55 -13.27 15.52
C ASN A 13 -10.75 -12.77 14.30
N GLY A 14 -9.43 -12.58 14.45
CA GLY A 14 -8.57 -12.06 13.39
C GLY A 14 -8.78 -10.60 13.04
N TRP A 15 -9.71 -9.91 13.69
CA TRP A 15 -10.02 -8.52 13.39
C TRP A 15 -9.27 -7.54 14.31
N PHE A 16 -8.60 -6.56 13.68
CA PHE A 16 -7.95 -5.45 14.38
C PHE A 16 -8.99 -4.37 14.76
N GLY A 17 -9.87 -4.74 15.70
CA GLY A 17 -11.02 -3.93 16.12
C GLY A 17 -10.74 -2.99 17.29
N PRO A 18 -11.79 -2.28 17.79
CA PRO A 18 -11.67 -1.29 18.85
C PRO A 18 -11.03 -1.82 20.14
N THR A 19 -11.33 -3.06 20.54
CA THR A 19 -10.77 -3.70 21.74
C THR A 19 -9.25 -3.90 21.60
N THR A 20 -8.79 -4.42 20.46
CA THR A 20 -7.36 -4.60 20.20
C THR A 20 -6.63 -3.26 20.22
N ARG A 21 -7.21 -2.23 19.58
CA ARG A 21 -6.66 -0.87 19.57
C ARG A 21 -6.58 -0.27 20.96
N LYS A 22 -7.65 -0.41 21.78
CA LYS A 22 -7.67 0.04 23.17
C LYS A 22 -6.54 -0.61 23.97
N ASN A 23 -6.37 -1.92 23.84
CA ASN A 23 -5.33 -2.66 24.56
C ASN A 23 -3.93 -2.22 24.14
N LEU A 24 -3.71 -2.01 22.82
CA LEU A 24 -2.42 -1.52 22.32
C LEU A 24 -2.09 -0.11 22.82
N ARG A 25 -3.07 0.79 22.92
CA ARG A 25 -2.84 2.14 23.48
C ARG A 25 -2.39 2.12 24.92
N GLN A 26 -2.74 1.08 25.67
CA GLN A 26 -2.35 0.91 27.07
C GLN A 26 -0.94 0.31 27.24
N GLN A 27 -0.36 -0.24 26.15
CA GLN A 27 0.99 -0.78 26.23
C GLN A 27 2.03 0.32 26.13
N PRO A 28 3.08 0.28 26.97
CA PRO A 28 4.20 1.20 26.80
C PRO A 28 4.87 0.96 25.45
N ALA A 29 5.38 2.03 24.83
CA ALA A 29 6.16 1.91 23.62
C ALA A 29 7.41 1.06 23.87
N LEU A 30 7.65 0.08 22.99
CA LEU A 30 8.87 -0.72 23.05
C LEU A 30 10.06 0.13 22.58
N ARG A 31 11.16 0.00 23.29
CA ARG A 31 12.38 0.76 23.06
C ARG A 31 13.61 -0.10 23.33
N GLN A 32 14.77 0.40 22.97
CA GLN A 32 16.03 -0.29 23.30
C GLN A 32 16.08 -0.68 24.78
N GLY A 33 16.40 -1.95 25.05
CA GLY A 33 16.38 -2.55 26.37
C GLY A 33 15.05 -3.22 26.75
N SER A 34 13.95 -3.00 26.03
CA SER A 34 12.71 -3.77 26.21
C SER A 34 12.93 -5.25 25.89
N SER A 35 12.22 -6.15 26.57
CA SER A 35 12.28 -7.60 26.33
C SER A 35 10.96 -8.28 26.59
N GLY A 36 10.82 -9.53 26.09
CA GLY A 36 9.66 -10.38 26.33
C GLY A 36 8.71 -10.50 25.15
N THR A 37 7.49 -11.00 25.42
CA THR A 37 6.52 -11.40 24.40
C THR A 37 6.12 -10.28 23.44
N TRP A 38 5.95 -9.05 23.91
CA TRP A 38 5.61 -7.93 23.07
C TRP A 38 6.71 -7.58 22.06
N VAL A 39 7.99 -7.67 22.51
CA VAL A 39 9.13 -7.49 21.59
C VAL A 39 9.15 -8.60 20.54
N PHE A 40 8.95 -9.85 20.96
CA PHE A 40 8.88 -10.98 20.05
C PHE A 40 7.76 -10.83 19.00
N LEU A 41 6.57 -10.38 19.41
CA LEU A 41 5.45 -10.08 18.50
C LEU A 41 5.79 -8.95 17.52
N ALA A 42 6.46 -7.89 17.98
CA ALA A 42 6.92 -6.82 17.09
C ALA A 42 7.93 -7.33 16.06
N GLN A 43 8.87 -8.19 16.47
CA GLN A 43 9.84 -8.82 15.58
C GLN A 43 9.17 -9.69 14.52
N ILE A 44 8.15 -10.50 14.91
CA ILE A 44 7.34 -11.27 13.97
C ILE A 44 6.64 -10.33 12.98
N GLY A 45 5.96 -9.30 13.48
CA GLY A 45 5.25 -8.34 12.64
C GLY A 45 6.17 -7.61 11.66
N LEU A 46 7.38 -7.22 12.06
CA LEU A 46 8.39 -6.65 11.17
C LEU A 46 8.80 -7.63 10.08
N ARG A 47 8.99 -8.93 10.39
CA ARG A 47 9.29 -9.95 9.37
C ARG A 47 8.17 -10.10 8.35
N PHE A 48 6.91 -10.10 8.77
CA PHE A 48 5.76 -10.12 7.86
C PHE A 48 5.72 -8.88 6.96
N ASN A 49 6.22 -7.75 7.45
CA ASN A 49 6.34 -6.52 6.66
C ASN A 49 7.65 -6.41 5.85
N GLY A 50 8.34 -7.54 5.61
CA GLY A 50 9.50 -7.63 4.73
C GLY A 50 10.86 -7.38 5.37
N HIS A 51 10.93 -7.17 6.70
CA HIS A 51 12.19 -7.02 7.46
C HIS A 51 12.75 -8.39 7.85
N ARG A 52 13.15 -9.20 6.85
CA ARG A 52 13.49 -10.64 7.02
C ARG A 52 14.69 -10.91 7.92
N THR A 53 15.59 -9.93 8.07
CA THR A 53 16.81 -10.04 8.89
C THR A 53 16.58 -9.85 10.38
N VAL A 54 15.38 -9.41 10.78
CA VAL A 54 15.01 -9.22 12.18
C VAL A 54 15.14 -10.52 12.96
N SER A 55 15.96 -10.51 14.04
CA SER A 55 16.07 -11.64 14.95
C SER A 55 14.80 -11.80 15.79
N LEU A 56 14.35 -13.04 16.02
CA LEU A 56 13.22 -13.37 16.89
C LEU A 56 13.69 -13.66 18.32
N SER A 57 14.53 -12.81 18.87
CA SER A 57 15.17 -12.98 20.17
C SER A 57 14.30 -12.58 21.37
N GLY A 58 13.20 -11.85 21.14
CA GLY A 58 12.43 -11.21 22.19
C GLY A 58 13.19 -10.08 22.92
N LYS A 59 14.30 -9.58 22.35
CA LYS A 59 15.08 -8.45 22.87
C LYS A 59 15.05 -7.29 21.88
N PHE A 60 14.76 -6.10 22.37
CA PHE A 60 14.75 -4.87 21.57
C PHE A 60 16.14 -4.23 21.65
N ASP A 61 17.05 -4.70 20.81
CA ASP A 61 18.43 -4.21 20.70
C ASP A 61 18.56 -3.10 19.65
N GLY A 62 19.82 -2.66 19.42
CA GLY A 62 20.11 -1.60 18.45
C GLY A 62 19.77 -1.99 17.01
N ASP A 63 19.80 -3.29 16.68
CA ASP A 63 19.42 -3.78 15.36
C ASP A 63 17.93 -3.63 15.14
N ILE A 64 17.13 -3.98 16.14
CA ILE A 64 15.66 -3.79 16.10
C ILE A 64 15.30 -2.31 16.05
N VAL A 65 15.99 -1.44 16.77
CA VAL A 65 15.78 0.02 16.64
C VAL A 65 15.95 0.46 15.18
N ARG A 66 17.02 0.04 14.50
CA ARG A 66 17.25 0.38 13.08
C ARG A 66 16.16 -0.16 12.17
N GLU A 67 15.72 -1.39 12.41
CA GLU A 67 14.64 -1.99 11.61
C GLU A 67 13.28 -1.32 11.83
N VAL A 68 12.96 -0.92 13.06
CA VAL A 68 11.77 -0.10 13.36
C VAL A 68 11.86 1.25 12.65
N GLN A 69 13.02 1.92 12.67
CA GLN A 69 13.22 3.18 11.95
C GLN A 69 13.07 3.00 10.43
N ASN A 70 13.59 1.91 9.86
CA ASN A 70 13.41 1.57 8.45
C ASN A 70 11.93 1.35 8.10
N PHE A 71 11.21 0.61 8.95
CA PHE A 71 9.79 0.39 8.81
C PHE A 71 9.01 1.71 8.87
N GLN A 72 9.28 2.56 9.88
CA GLN A 72 8.65 3.86 10.05
C GLN A 72 8.86 4.77 8.83
N ARG A 73 10.07 4.82 8.27
CA ARG A 73 10.33 5.57 7.03
C ARG A 73 9.50 5.08 5.85
N ARG A 74 9.40 3.75 5.66
CA ARG A 74 8.60 3.15 4.59
C ARG A 74 7.11 3.37 4.78
N ALA A 75 6.62 3.40 6.03
CA ALA A 75 5.24 3.63 6.38
C ALA A 75 4.87 5.12 6.49
N ALA A 76 5.80 6.04 6.18
CA ALA A 76 5.65 7.49 6.33
C ALA A 76 5.22 7.92 7.74
N LEU A 77 5.75 7.23 8.78
CA LEU A 77 5.57 7.55 10.18
C LEU A 77 6.67 8.49 10.67
N HIS A 78 6.47 9.06 11.86
CA HIS A 78 7.55 9.70 12.61
C HIS A 78 8.65 8.67 12.94
N VAL A 79 9.88 8.96 12.56
CA VAL A 79 11.03 8.04 12.68
C VAL A 79 11.64 8.17 14.07
N SER A 80 11.04 7.52 15.05
CA SER A 80 11.48 7.54 16.46
C SER A 80 12.39 6.36 16.84
N GLY A 81 12.26 5.22 16.14
CA GLY A 81 12.84 3.94 16.55
C GLY A 81 12.08 3.26 17.69
N LEU A 82 10.96 3.84 18.14
CA LEU A 82 10.07 3.25 19.14
C LEU A 82 8.97 2.45 18.46
N CYS A 83 8.63 1.29 18.99
CA CYS A 83 7.40 0.60 18.58
C CYS A 83 6.25 1.10 19.48
N ASP A 84 5.73 2.27 19.14
CA ASP A 84 4.59 2.92 19.77
C ASP A 84 3.25 2.46 19.19
N TYR A 85 2.15 3.00 19.67
CA TYR A 85 0.81 2.65 19.19
C TYR A 85 0.66 2.81 17.68
N THR A 86 1.11 3.92 17.11
CA THR A 86 1.00 4.17 15.66
C THR A 86 1.84 3.18 14.87
N THR A 87 3.05 2.88 15.33
CA THR A 87 3.92 1.85 14.73
C THR A 87 3.28 0.47 14.81
N TRP A 88 2.67 0.11 15.94
CA TRP A 88 1.92 -1.13 16.09
C TRP A 88 0.75 -1.24 15.11
N CYS A 89 -0.05 -0.19 14.97
CA CYS A 89 -1.15 -0.18 14.01
C CYS A 89 -0.67 -0.47 12.60
N GLU A 90 0.43 0.14 12.19
CA GLU A 90 1.01 -0.07 10.86
C GLU A 90 1.67 -1.46 10.69
N ILE A 91 2.19 -2.07 11.76
CA ILE A 91 2.72 -3.43 11.73
C ILE A 91 1.59 -4.46 11.54
N ILE A 92 0.43 -4.25 12.21
CA ILE A 92 -0.64 -5.25 12.30
C ILE A 92 -1.65 -5.11 11.15
N ALA A 93 -1.95 -3.88 10.72
CA ALA A 93 -3.01 -3.61 9.77
C ALA A 93 -2.50 -2.86 8.54
N SER A 94 -2.94 -3.28 7.35
CA SER A 94 -2.56 -2.63 6.08
C SER A 94 -3.04 -1.18 5.97
N ASN A 95 -4.17 -0.86 6.61
CA ASN A 95 -4.70 0.51 6.68
C ASN A 95 -4.12 1.33 7.85
N GLY A 96 -3.30 0.72 8.70
CA GLY A 96 -2.61 1.37 9.80
C GLY A 96 -3.50 1.97 10.87
N ASP A 97 -3.08 3.12 11.43
CA ASP A 97 -3.87 3.87 12.40
C ASP A 97 -4.99 4.65 11.70
N THR A 98 -6.24 4.25 11.95
CA THR A 98 -7.43 4.89 11.35
C THR A 98 -7.71 6.30 11.89
N ASP A 99 -7.09 6.68 13.01
CA ASP A 99 -7.24 8.02 13.57
C ASP A 99 -6.23 9.02 12.98
N ARG A 100 -5.32 8.53 12.12
CA ARG A 100 -4.37 9.38 11.41
C ARG A 100 -5.06 10.20 10.32
N VAL A 101 -4.63 11.45 10.14
CA VAL A 101 -5.11 12.32 9.04
C VAL A 101 -4.66 11.74 7.71
N LEU A 102 -5.62 11.23 6.93
CA LEU A 102 -5.38 10.73 5.59
C LEU A 102 -5.35 11.89 4.58
N LYS A 103 -4.33 11.91 3.72
CA LYS A 103 -4.19 12.92 2.66
C LYS A 103 -4.53 12.42 1.27
N GLY A 104 -4.78 11.13 1.14
CA GLY A 104 -5.13 10.47 -0.12
C GLY A 104 -6.22 9.43 0.10
N LEU A 105 -6.99 9.21 -0.94
CA LEU A 105 -7.97 8.13 -1.04
C LEU A 105 -8.02 7.64 -2.48
N ASP A 106 -8.55 6.45 -2.70
CA ASP A 106 -8.94 5.98 -4.03
C ASP A 106 -10.44 5.67 -4.04
N THR A 107 -11.04 5.73 -5.21
CA THR A 107 -12.45 5.43 -5.40
C THR A 107 -12.72 4.90 -6.81
N ASN A 108 -13.74 4.06 -6.93
CA ASN A 108 -14.27 3.56 -8.20
C ASN A 108 -15.48 4.36 -8.68
N VAL A 109 -15.86 5.44 -7.99
CA VAL A 109 -17.00 6.31 -8.33
C VAL A 109 -16.49 7.59 -8.98
N PHE A 110 -17.26 8.09 -9.97
CA PHE A 110 -16.98 9.35 -10.64
C PHE A 110 -16.99 10.52 -9.65
N ILE A 111 -15.99 11.39 -9.73
CA ILE A 111 -15.84 12.57 -8.87
C ILE A 111 -16.30 13.81 -9.63
N THR A 112 -17.37 14.44 -9.14
CA THR A 112 -17.88 15.72 -9.65
C THR A 112 -16.96 16.87 -9.22
N ALA A 113 -17.09 18.03 -9.87
CA ALA A 113 -16.37 19.25 -9.49
C ALA A 113 -16.67 19.69 -8.05
N SER A 114 -17.91 19.48 -7.59
CA SER A 114 -18.32 19.80 -6.21
C SER A 114 -17.63 18.88 -5.19
N GLU A 115 -17.64 17.59 -5.44
CA GLU A 115 -17.00 16.58 -4.57
C GLU A 115 -15.49 16.77 -4.52
N ALA A 116 -14.84 17.06 -5.66
CA ALA A 116 -13.41 17.37 -5.70
C ALA A 116 -13.05 18.58 -4.81
N LYS A 117 -13.85 19.64 -4.85
CA LYS A 117 -13.68 20.82 -3.97
C LYS A 117 -13.90 20.46 -2.50
N GLN A 118 -14.92 19.65 -2.19
CA GLN A 118 -15.17 19.19 -0.81
C GLN A 118 -14.02 18.32 -0.29
N MET A 119 -13.50 17.40 -1.10
CA MET A 119 -12.32 16.60 -0.76
C MET A 119 -11.12 17.49 -0.45
N ARG A 120 -10.86 18.48 -1.29
CA ARG A 120 -9.77 19.43 -1.07
C ARG A 120 -9.95 20.25 0.23
N ALA A 121 -11.16 20.71 0.51
CA ALA A 121 -11.50 21.43 1.74
C ALA A 121 -11.37 20.53 2.99
N ALA A 122 -11.65 19.24 2.87
CA ALA A 122 -11.46 18.24 3.92
C ALA A 122 -9.98 17.85 4.16
N GLY A 123 -9.03 18.46 3.42
CA GLY A 123 -7.59 18.26 3.60
C GLY A 123 -6.96 17.17 2.73
N TYR A 124 -7.74 16.53 1.86
CA TYR A 124 -7.18 15.59 0.88
C TYR A 124 -6.31 16.33 -0.14
N THR A 125 -5.26 15.68 -0.58
CA THR A 125 -4.31 16.21 -1.57
C THR A 125 -4.14 15.28 -2.77
N HIS A 126 -4.47 14.01 -2.62
CA HIS A 126 -4.30 12.99 -3.65
C HIS A 126 -5.56 12.15 -3.79
N VAL A 127 -5.89 11.78 -5.04
CA VAL A 127 -7.02 10.91 -5.37
C VAL A 127 -6.56 9.84 -6.35
N GLY A 128 -6.83 8.59 -6.00
CA GLY A 128 -6.64 7.43 -6.86
C GLY A 128 -7.87 7.17 -7.71
N ARG A 129 -7.69 7.04 -9.03
CA ARG A 129 -8.75 6.64 -9.95
C ARG A 129 -8.21 5.62 -10.95
N TYR A 130 -9.10 4.75 -11.40
CA TYR A 130 -8.76 3.64 -12.26
C TYR A 130 -8.73 4.05 -13.74
N LEU A 131 -7.70 3.64 -14.48
CA LEU A 131 -7.58 3.90 -15.92
C LEU A 131 -8.49 3.02 -16.77
N VAL A 132 -8.91 1.87 -16.22
CA VAL A 132 -9.73 0.85 -16.88
C VAL A 132 -10.82 0.35 -15.95
N GLY A 133 -11.84 -0.29 -16.51
CA GLY A 133 -12.95 -0.89 -15.78
C GLY A 133 -14.31 -0.52 -16.34
N PRO A 134 -15.39 -1.15 -15.88
CA PRO A 134 -16.74 -0.88 -16.35
C PRO A 134 -17.32 0.41 -15.77
N GLY A 135 -18.26 1.02 -16.48
CA GLY A 135 -19.13 2.09 -15.99
C GLY A 135 -18.37 3.31 -15.45
N GLN A 136 -18.56 3.60 -14.17
CA GLN A 136 -17.95 4.74 -13.48
C GLN A 136 -16.56 4.42 -12.89
N LYS A 137 -16.13 3.15 -12.95
CA LYS A 137 -14.82 2.76 -12.39
C LYS A 137 -13.68 3.48 -13.09
N TYR A 138 -13.70 3.58 -14.42
CA TYR A 138 -12.60 4.23 -15.14
C TYR A 138 -12.76 5.75 -15.20
N ILE A 139 -11.66 6.47 -15.04
CA ILE A 139 -11.59 7.92 -15.08
C ILE A 139 -11.78 8.44 -16.51
N ARG A 140 -12.48 9.57 -16.67
CA ARG A 140 -12.68 10.28 -17.92
C ARG A 140 -12.03 11.66 -17.88
N ALA A 141 -11.80 12.25 -19.05
CA ALA A 141 -11.15 13.55 -19.16
C ALA A 141 -11.84 14.65 -18.34
N GLN A 142 -13.18 14.67 -18.32
CA GLN A 142 -13.93 15.66 -17.51
C GLN A 142 -13.65 15.48 -16.02
N GLU A 143 -13.60 14.26 -15.53
CA GLU A 143 -13.31 13.96 -14.13
C GLU A 143 -11.86 14.34 -13.78
N PHE A 144 -10.90 14.03 -14.66
CA PHE A 144 -9.52 14.44 -14.49
C PHE A 144 -9.41 15.96 -14.36
N LYS A 145 -10.16 16.69 -15.20
CA LYS A 145 -10.25 18.17 -15.09
C LYS A 145 -10.84 18.60 -13.75
N ASN A 146 -11.92 18.01 -13.28
CA ASN A 146 -12.53 18.33 -11.98
C ASN A 146 -11.53 18.18 -10.82
N ILE A 147 -10.76 17.07 -10.82
CA ILE A 147 -9.73 16.76 -9.83
C ILE A 147 -8.62 17.81 -9.87
N SER A 148 -8.10 18.12 -11.06
CA SER A 148 -7.02 19.07 -11.25
C SER A 148 -7.42 20.51 -10.89
N ASP A 149 -8.60 20.94 -11.31
CA ASP A 149 -9.12 22.29 -11.03
C ASP A 149 -9.34 22.52 -9.52
N ALA A 150 -9.63 21.46 -8.77
CA ALA A 150 -9.74 21.51 -7.32
C ALA A 150 -8.37 21.53 -6.60
N GLY A 151 -7.25 21.42 -7.32
CA GLY A 151 -5.90 21.37 -6.75
C GLY A 151 -5.57 20.02 -6.10
N LEU A 152 -6.29 18.95 -6.47
CA LEU A 152 -5.97 17.58 -6.11
C LEU A 152 -5.00 16.97 -7.13
N ARG A 153 -4.16 16.04 -6.67
CA ARG A 153 -3.26 15.26 -7.53
C ARG A 153 -3.86 13.89 -7.80
N LEU A 154 -3.90 13.52 -9.07
CA LEU A 154 -4.32 12.18 -9.48
C LEU A 154 -3.15 11.20 -9.34
N PHE A 155 -3.39 10.03 -8.74
CA PHE A 155 -2.55 8.84 -8.92
C PHE A 155 -3.36 7.79 -9.68
N PRO A 156 -3.01 7.56 -10.96
CA PRO A 156 -3.74 6.66 -11.81
C PRO A 156 -3.45 5.20 -11.45
N ILE A 157 -4.51 4.40 -11.26
CA ILE A 157 -4.44 2.98 -10.93
C ILE A 157 -4.83 2.18 -12.17
N TYR A 158 -4.01 1.19 -12.51
CA TYR A 158 -4.35 0.21 -13.52
C TYR A 158 -4.70 -1.11 -12.83
N GLN A 159 -5.95 -1.55 -12.97
CA GLN A 159 -6.44 -2.82 -12.43
C GLN A 159 -7.50 -3.42 -13.34
N ARG A 160 -7.21 -4.61 -13.87
CA ARG A 160 -8.20 -5.49 -14.50
C ARG A 160 -8.50 -6.67 -13.58
N SER A 161 -7.95 -7.84 -13.86
CA SER A 161 -8.06 -9.06 -13.06
C SER A 161 -6.71 -9.32 -12.38
N ASN A 162 -6.35 -8.48 -11.42
CA ASN A 162 -5.07 -8.55 -10.71
C ASN A 162 -5.27 -9.04 -9.26
N ASP A 163 -6.20 -9.97 -9.07
CA ASP A 163 -6.75 -10.46 -7.81
C ASP A 163 -6.30 -11.88 -7.46
N SER A 164 -5.46 -12.49 -8.30
CA SER A 164 -4.92 -13.83 -8.07
C SER A 164 -3.53 -14.02 -8.69
N LEU A 165 -2.84 -15.07 -8.28
CA LEU A 165 -1.49 -15.39 -8.77
C LEU A 165 -1.49 -15.73 -10.27
N GLU A 166 -2.57 -16.35 -10.77
CA GLU A 166 -2.74 -16.71 -12.17
C GLU A 166 -2.76 -15.48 -13.08
N SER A 167 -3.16 -14.34 -12.55
CA SER A 167 -3.15 -13.05 -13.27
C SER A 167 -1.77 -12.37 -13.30
N MET A 168 -0.72 -13.01 -12.75
CA MET A 168 0.62 -12.45 -12.64
C MET A 168 1.61 -13.18 -13.58
N SER A 169 1.59 -12.81 -14.87
CA SER A 169 2.57 -13.31 -15.85
C SER A 169 3.25 -12.17 -16.61
N TYR A 170 4.44 -12.44 -17.17
CA TYR A 170 5.17 -11.46 -18.00
C TYR A 170 4.33 -10.99 -19.19
N SER A 171 3.70 -11.93 -19.93
CA SER A 171 2.89 -11.61 -21.10
C SER A 171 1.71 -10.71 -20.76
N LEU A 172 0.99 -11.02 -19.68
CA LEU A 172 -0.13 -10.21 -19.24
C LEU A 172 0.35 -8.83 -18.75
N GLY A 173 1.47 -8.77 -18.04
CA GLY A 173 2.08 -7.50 -17.63
C GLY A 173 2.47 -6.63 -18.82
N TYR A 174 3.02 -7.22 -19.87
CA TYR A 174 3.37 -6.51 -21.11
C TYR A 174 2.13 -5.97 -21.82
N GLU A 175 1.09 -6.79 -22.00
CA GLU A 175 -0.18 -6.40 -22.60
C GLU A 175 -0.84 -5.24 -21.83
N GLN A 176 -0.95 -5.37 -20.51
CA GLN A 176 -1.55 -4.37 -19.65
C GLN A 176 -0.72 -3.09 -19.59
N GLY A 177 0.60 -3.19 -19.68
CA GLY A 177 1.49 -2.05 -19.80
C GLY A 177 1.27 -1.24 -21.08
N LEU A 178 1.07 -1.92 -22.23
CA LEU A 178 0.71 -1.28 -23.49
C LEU A 178 -0.66 -0.60 -23.42
N GLU A 179 -1.66 -1.26 -22.81
CA GLU A 179 -2.98 -0.64 -22.63
C GLU A 179 -2.87 0.59 -21.72
N ALA A 180 -2.09 0.53 -20.64
CA ALA A 180 -1.88 1.66 -19.75
C ALA A 180 -1.24 2.86 -20.46
N LEU A 181 -0.28 2.62 -21.40
CA LEU A 181 0.28 3.66 -22.28
C LEU A 181 -0.81 4.37 -23.09
N VAL A 182 -1.69 3.59 -23.72
CA VAL A 182 -2.78 4.14 -24.54
C VAL A 182 -3.76 4.92 -23.67
N ARG A 183 -4.19 4.35 -22.55
CA ARG A 183 -5.15 4.98 -21.64
C ARG A 183 -4.61 6.27 -21.01
N GLY A 184 -3.35 6.26 -20.58
CA GLY A 184 -2.70 7.45 -20.05
C GLY A 184 -2.65 8.60 -21.06
N ARG A 185 -2.33 8.30 -22.34
CA ARG A 185 -2.32 9.29 -23.42
C ARG A 185 -3.71 9.84 -23.72
N VAL A 186 -4.71 8.97 -23.82
CA VAL A 186 -6.12 9.37 -24.07
C VAL A 186 -6.63 10.26 -22.94
N LEU A 187 -6.25 9.97 -21.68
CA LEU A 187 -6.62 10.79 -20.54
C LEU A 187 -5.86 12.13 -20.47
N GLY A 188 -4.73 12.24 -21.21
CA GLY A 188 -3.86 13.43 -21.15
C GLY A 188 -2.95 13.48 -19.93
N LEU A 189 -2.57 12.32 -19.38
CA LEU A 189 -1.58 12.26 -18.30
C LEU A 189 -0.24 12.84 -18.79
N PRO A 190 0.46 13.63 -17.96
CA PRO A 190 1.79 14.11 -18.31
C PRO A 190 2.75 12.93 -18.44
N PHE A 191 3.58 12.94 -19.48
CA PHE A 191 4.62 11.92 -19.63
C PHE A 191 5.57 11.94 -18.41
N GLY A 192 6.06 10.76 -18.04
CA GLY A 192 6.83 10.56 -16.82
C GLY A 192 5.98 10.41 -15.56
N ALA A 193 4.65 10.56 -15.62
CA ALA A 193 3.78 10.23 -14.49
C ALA A 193 3.89 8.74 -14.12
N VAL A 194 3.64 8.44 -12.86
CA VAL A 194 3.61 7.04 -12.37
C VAL A 194 2.20 6.49 -12.53
N ILE A 195 2.07 5.34 -13.20
CA ILE A 195 0.85 4.53 -13.24
C ILE A 195 1.03 3.37 -12.27
N TYR A 196 0.10 3.21 -11.33
CA TYR A 196 0.16 2.20 -10.28
C TYR A 196 -0.60 0.94 -10.73
N PHE A 197 0.13 -0.15 -10.96
CA PHE A 197 -0.45 -1.44 -11.32
C PHE A 197 -0.84 -2.20 -10.05
N ALA A 198 -2.07 -2.70 -10.01
CA ALA A 198 -2.61 -3.34 -8.82
C ALA A 198 -2.09 -4.78 -8.66
N VAL A 199 -1.85 -5.14 -7.40
CA VAL A 199 -1.72 -6.52 -6.89
C VAL A 199 -2.75 -6.62 -5.78
N ASP A 200 -3.95 -7.07 -6.11
CA ASP A 200 -5.14 -7.03 -5.26
C ASP A 200 -5.39 -8.37 -4.55
N PHE A 201 -4.32 -8.97 -4.07
CA PHE A 201 -4.29 -10.17 -3.23
C PHE A 201 -3.03 -10.13 -2.36
N ASP A 202 -2.86 -11.10 -1.48
CA ASP A 202 -1.74 -11.16 -0.52
C ASP A 202 -0.69 -12.23 -0.91
N PRO A 203 0.14 -11.99 -1.96
CA PRO A 203 1.20 -12.92 -2.32
C PRO A 203 2.29 -12.95 -1.25
N VAL A 204 2.87 -14.14 -1.04
CA VAL A 204 3.88 -14.36 -0.01
C VAL A 204 5.17 -14.96 -0.59
N GLY A 205 6.29 -14.65 0.04
CA GLY A 205 7.59 -15.28 -0.27
C GLY A 205 7.95 -15.21 -1.76
N ASP A 206 8.14 -16.39 -2.36
CA ASP A 206 8.58 -16.51 -3.75
C ASP A 206 7.50 -16.16 -4.78
N GLU A 207 6.25 -16.06 -4.39
CA GLU A 207 5.18 -15.57 -5.28
C GLU A 207 5.44 -14.13 -5.70
N ILE A 208 5.99 -13.30 -4.79
CA ILE A 208 6.32 -11.90 -5.10
C ILE A 208 7.55 -11.81 -6.00
N SER A 209 8.62 -12.55 -5.69
CA SER A 209 9.88 -12.52 -6.46
C SER A 209 9.81 -13.30 -7.77
N GLY A 210 8.86 -14.21 -7.90
CA GLY A 210 8.57 -14.99 -9.10
C GLY A 210 7.46 -14.38 -9.97
N PRO A 211 6.22 -14.89 -9.89
CA PRO A 211 5.13 -14.47 -10.78
C PRO A 211 4.83 -12.98 -10.75
N VAL A 212 4.72 -12.37 -9.57
CA VAL A 212 4.44 -10.93 -9.46
C VAL A 212 5.58 -10.11 -10.06
N ALA A 213 6.84 -10.45 -9.77
CA ALA A 213 7.99 -9.78 -10.39
C ALA A 213 8.03 -10.00 -11.92
N ALA A 214 7.64 -11.18 -12.42
CA ALA A 214 7.54 -11.44 -13.87
C ALA A 214 6.51 -10.51 -14.53
N TYR A 215 5.34 -10.34 -13.92
CA TYR A 215 4.32 -9.40 -14.37
C TYR A 215 4.89 -7.97 -14.46
N PHE A 216 5.56 -7.48 -13.40
CA PHE A 216 6.13 -6.13 -13.41
C PHE A 216 7.31 -5.96 -14.38
N LYS A 217 8.06 -7.03 -14.69
CA LYS A 217 9.03 -7.02 -15.78
C LYS A 217 8.33 -6.81 -17.13
N GLY A 218 7.19 -7.46 -17.36
CA GLY A 218 6.36 -7.25 -18.54
C GLY A 218 5.86 -5.81 -18.63
N VAL A 219 5.27 -5.27 -17.57
CA VAL A 219 4.83 -3.87 -17.47
C VAL A 219 5.96 -2.92 -17.81
N LYS A 220 7.12 -3.09 -17.19
CA LYS A 220 8.30 -2.24 -17.42
C LYS A 220 8.75 -2.30 -18.88
N SER A 221 8.85 -3.50 -19.45
CA SER A 221 9.20 -3.69 -20.87
C SER A 221 8.22 -3.00 -21.82
N ALA A 222 6.91 -3.05 -21.52
CA ALA A 222 5.91 -2.35 -22.31
C ALA A 222 6.07 -0.82 -22.24
N LEU A 223 6.26 -0.28 -21.03
CA LEU A 223 6.45 1.15 -20.83
C LEU A 223 7.77 1.64 -21.47
N GLU A 224 8.80 0.81 -21.50
CA GLU A 224 10.10 1.10 -22.12
C GLU A 224 10.12 0.85 -23.65
N SER A 225 9.05 0.29 -24.23
CA SER A 225 8.94 0.07 -25.69
C SER A 225 8.79 1.37 -26.49
N VAL A 226 8.60 2.49 -25.83
CA VAL A 226 8.51 3.83 -26.42
C VAL A 226 9.56 4.74 -25.79
N PRO A 227 9.98 5.84 -26.47
CA PRO A 227 10.92 6.79 -25.90
C PRO A 227 10.45 7.30 -24.52
N SER A 228 11.38 7.43 -23.58
CA SER A 228 11.09 7.88 -22.20
C SER A 228 10.33 9.22 -22.12
N SER A 229 10.56 10.11 -23.10
CA SER A 229 9.83 11.37 -23.27
C SER A 229 8.36 11.21 -23.65
N ARG A 230 7.92 9.99 -23.97
CA ARG A 230 6.54 9.65 -24.35
C ARG A 230 5.97 8.47 -23.55
N SER A 231 6.62 8.14 -22.44
CA SER A 231 6.27 7.02 -21.59
C SER A 231 5.82 7.46 -20.21
N TYR A 232 5.43 6.47 -19.40
CA TYR A 232 5.08 6.56 -18.00
C TYR A 232 6.03 5.68 -17.19
N ARG A 233 5.99 5.82 -15.85
CA ARG A 233 6.76 5.00 -14.94
C ARG A 233 5.85 3.98 -14.26
N ALA A 234 6.35 2.77 -14.03
CA ALA A 234 5.62 1.77 -13.28
C ALA A 234 5.64 2.08 -11.78
N GLY A 235 4.48 2.11 -11.15
CA GLY A 235 4.29 2.04 -9.72
C GLY A 235 3.55 0.75 -9.35
N VAL A 236 3.44 0.45 -8.08
CA VAL A 236 2.67 -0.68 -7.56
C VAL A 236 1.62 -0.21 -6.56
N TYR A 237 0.42 -0.73 -6.68
CA TYR A 237 -0.68 -0.61 -5.72
C TYR A 237 -0.91 -2.00 -5.09
N GLY A 238 -0.54 -2.16 -3.82
CA GLY A 238 -0.61 -3.46 -3.16
C GLY A 238 -0.09 -3.39 -1.72
N THR A 239 0.14 -4.56 -1.12
CA THR A 239 0.65 -4.63 0.24
C THR A 239 2.06 -4.04 0.35
N ARG A 240 2.44 -3.58 1.55
CA ARG A 240 3.78 -3.03 1.80
C ARG A 240 4.91 -4.00 1.45
N ASN A 241 4.68 -5.30 1.68
CA ASN A 241 5.67 -6.33 1.35
C ASN A 241 5.89 -6.40 -0.16
N VAL A 242 4.81 -6.44 -0.95
CA VAL A 242 4.85 -6.39 -2.42
C VAL A 242 5.59 -5.14 -2.90
N CYS A 243 5.19 -3.96 -2.41
CA CYS A 243 5.83 -2.69 -2.75
C CYS A 243 7.34 -2.70 -2.43
N GLY A 244 7.72 -3.20 -1.25
CA GLY A 244 9.11 -3.26 -0.82
C GLY A 244 9.96 -4.18 -1.68
N VAL A 245 9.47 -5.38 -1.99
CA VAL A 245 10.19 -6.35 -2.82
C VAL A 245 10.34 -5.84 -4.25
N LEU A 246 9.26 -5.39 -4.90
CA LEU A 246 9.32 -4.91 -6.28
C LEU A 246 10.22 -3.67 -6.43
N ARG A 247 10.22 -2.78 -5.44
CA ARG A 247 11.13 -1.64 -5.41
C ARG A 247 12.58 -2.09 -5.26
N SER A 248 12.89 -3.06 -4.40
CA SER A 248 14.24 -3.59 -4.23
C SER A 248 14.77 -4.28 -5.49
N LEU A 249 13.88 -4.82 -6.32
CA LEU A 249 14.21 -5.39 -7.64
C LEU A 249 14.33 -4.34 -8.75
N GLY A 250 14.11 -3.05 -8.48
CA GLY A 250 14.17 -1.98 -9.47
C GLY A 250 13.06 -2.04 -10.53
N LEU A 251 11.94 -2.69 -10.21
CA LEU A 251 10.82 -2.88 -11.13
C LEU A 251 9.78 -1.76 -11.05
N VAL A 252 9.76 -1.02 -9.94
CA VAL A 252 8.81 0.09 -9.68
C VAL A 252 9.51 1.27 -9.02
N HIS A 253 8.87 2.44 -9.10
CA HIS A 253 9.31 3.72 -8.51
C HIS A 253 8.79 3.92 -7.10
#